data_a0232bde8d91a5e3faed9caba475e880
#
_entry.id   a0232bde8d91a5e3faed9caba475e880
#
_cell.length_a   1.000
_cell.length_b   1.000
_cell.length_c   1.000
_cell.angle_alpha   90.00
_cell.angle_beta   90.00
_cell.angle_gamma   90.00
#
_symmetry.space_group_name_H-M   'P 1'
#
loop_
_entity.id
_entity.type
_entity.pdbx_description
1 polymer ?
#
loop_
_entity_poly.entity_id
_entity_poly.type
_entity_poly.pdbx_seq_one_letter_code
_entity_poly.pdbx_strand_id
1 'polypeptide(L)'
;MSDSMTIGEAAARSGVPPKTIRFYEEAGIIKPPARRANRYRAYSTSDVETLRFIQRARALGFSLKDIANLLALYRDKRRASREVKKLAMSHVAALDRKIAEMTER
;
A
#
# COMPACT_ATOMS: atom_id res chain seq x y z
N MET A 1 16.40 7.17 -7.07
CA MET A 1 16.98 6.23 -6.09
C MET A 1 16.01 5.10 -5.81
N SER A 2 16.53 3.91 -5.76
CA SER A 2 15.71 2.75 -5.52
C SER A 2 15.30 2.67 -4.05
N ASP A 3 14.00 2.54 -3.80
CA ASP A 3 13.43 2.30 -2.48
C ASP A 3 13.53 0.82 -2.09
N SER A 4 14.23 0.04 -2.91
CA SER A 4 14.31 -1.41 -2.77
C SER A 4 15.23 -1.83 -1.63
N MET A 5 14.72 -2.72 -0.81
CA MET A 5 15.43 -3.30 0.33
C MET A 5 15.46 -4.81 0.22
N THR A 6 16.47 -5.45 0.79
CA THR A 6 16.49 -6.90 0.95
C THR A 6 15.51 -7.28 2.06
N ILE A 7 15.17 -8.58 2.15
CA ILE A 7 14.32 -9.08 3.22
C ILE A 7 14.97 -8.83 4.60
N GLY A 8 16.29 -8.92 4.68
CA GLY A 8 17.03 -8.64 5.93
C GLY A 8 16.87 -7.18 6.36
N GLU A 9 16.98 -6.26 5.41
CA GLU A 9 16.79 -4.83 5.68
C GLU A 9 15.34 -4.52 6.07
N ALA A 10 14.38 -5.10 5.36
CA ALA A 10 12.96 -4.94 5.68
C ALA A 10 12.64 -5.50 7.07
N ALA A 11 13.22 -6.65 7.42
CA ALA A 11 13.07 -7.24 8.74
C ALA A 11 13.62 -6.33 9.83
N ALA A 12 14.82 -5.80 9.62
CA ALA A 12 15.46 -4.90 10.59
C ALA A 12 14.62 -3.63 10.81
N ARG A 13 14.10 -3.06 9.74
CA ARG A 13 13.31 -1.83 9.81
C ARG A 13 11.91 -2.02 10.37
N SER A 14 11.29 -3.16 10.08
CA SER A 14 9.91 -3.45 10.54
C SER A 14 9.85 -4.10 11.92
N GLY A 15 10.93 -4.74 12.35
CA GLY A 15 10.93 -5.55 13.56
C GLY A 15 10.29 -6.92 13.36
N VAL A 16 10.00 -7.30 12.12
CA VAL A 16 9.39 -8.59 11.78
C VAL A 16 10.48 -9.51 11.21
N PRO A 17 10.70 -10.70 11.79
CA PRO A 17 11.73 -11.62 11.29
C PRO A 17 11.50 -12.04 9.85
N PRO A 18 12.56 -12.31 9.06
CA PRO A 18 12.41 -12.74 7.67
C PRO A 18 11.49 -13.94 7.47
N LYS A 19 11.56 -14.91 8.36
CA LYS A 19 10.71 -16.09 8.33
C LYS A 19 9.23 -15.72 8.43
N THR A 20 8.91 -14.78 9.31
CA THR A 20 7.55 -14.29 9.51
C THR A 20 7.07 -13.48 8.30
N ILE A 21 7.94 -12.69 7.70
CA ILE A 21 7.63 -11.96 6.46
C ILE A 21 7.22 -12.94 5.36
N ARG A 22 8.00 -14.00 5.17
CA ARG A 22 7.69 -15.06 4.18
C ARG A 22 6.37 -15.74 4.48
N PHE A 23 6.09 -16.00 5.76
CA PHE A 23 4.84 -16.58 6.18
C PHE A 23 3.65 -15.70 5.79
N TYR A 24 3.75 -14.39 6.01
CA TYR A 24 2.70 -13.44 5.63
C TYR A 24 2.48 -13.40 4.12
N GLU A 25 3.54 -13.51 3.33
CA GLU A 25 3.43 -13.59 1.87
C GLU A 25 2.72 -14.87 1.43
N GLU A 26 3.11 -16.01 2.00
CA GLU A 26 2.51 -17.31 1.69
C GLU A 26 1.04 -17.38 2.11
N ALA A 27 0.69 -16.73 3.22
CA ALA A 27 -0.68 -16.67 3.69
C ALA A 27 -1.55 -15.65 2.92
N GLY A 28 -0.95 -14.89 2.00
CA GLY A 28 -1.67 -13.91 1.20
C GLY A 28 -2.01 -12.63 1.94
N ILE A 29 -1.42 -12.40 3.12
CA ILE A 29 -1.67 -11.20 3.92
C ILE A 29 -1.00 -9.99 3.29
N ILE A 30 0.20 -10.20 2.75
CA ILE A 30 0.93 -9.18 2.01
C ILE A 30 1.27 -9.72 0.62
N LYS A 31 1.38 -8.81 -0.35
CA LYS A 31 1.81 -9.18 -1.69
C LYS A 31 3.29 -9.52 -1.68
N PRO A 32 3.71 -10.61 -2.36
CA PRO A 32 5.13 -10.84 -2.57
C PRO A 32 5.71 -9.65 -3.34
N PRO A 33 6.86 -9.13 -2.93
CA PRO A 33 7.47 -8.01 -3.64
C PRO A 33 7.99 -8.43 -5.01
N ALA A 34 8.15 -7.44 -5.89
CA ALA A 34 8.75 -7.68 -7.19
C ALA A 34 10.16 -8.24 -7.03
N ARG A 35 10.53 -9.23 -7.85
CA ARG A 35 11.87 -9.80 -7.84
C ARG A 35 12.76 -9.01 -8.78
N ARG A 36 13.98 -8.77 -8.33
CA ARG A 36 15.01 -8.18 -9.17
C ARG A 36 15.53 -9.23 -10.16
N ALA A 37 16.31 -8.79 -11.16
CA ALA A 37 16.93 -9.66 -12.16
C ALA A 37 17.75 -10.78 -11.55
N ASN A 38 18.32 -10.58 -10.35
CA ASN A 38 19.10 -11.59 -9.62
C ASN A 38 18.26 -12.46 -8.68
N ARG A 39 16.94 -12.41 -8.81
CA ARG A 39 15.96 -13.16 -8.01
C ARG A 39 15.84 -12.74 -6.55
N TYR A 40 16.50 -11.70 -6.10
CA TYR A 40 16.29 -11.17 -4.77
C TYR A 40 14.98 -10.37 -4.73
N ARG A 41 14.24 -10.54 -3.62
CA ARG A 41 13.01 -9.79 -3.39
C ARG A 41 13.36 -8.35 -3.06
N ALA A 42 12.58 -7.43 -3.63
CA ALA A 42 12.78 -6.00 -3.44
C ALA A 42 11.62 -5.43 -2.62
N TYR A 43 11.87 -5.18 -1.33
CA TYR A 43 10.87 -4.61 -0.42
C TYR A 43 10.94 -3.08 -0.47
N SER A 44 9.79 -2.44 -0.33
CA SER A 44 9.68 -0.98 -0.35
C SER A 44 9.44 -0.44 1.06
N THR A 45 9.55 0.88 1.21
CA THR A 45 9.16 1.56 2.46
C THR A 45 7.71 1.28 2.80
N SER A 46 6.83 1.23 1.80
CA SER A 46 5.42 0.88 1.98
C SER A 46 5.25 -0.53 2.55
N ASP A 47 6.06 -1.49 2.09
CA ASP A 47 6.05 -2.85 2.64
C ASP A 47 6.46 -2.86 4.11
N VAL A 48 7.49 -2.07 4.47
CA VAL A 48 7.94 -1.95 5.86
C VAL A 48 6.82 -1.37 6.74
N GLU A 49 6.13 -0.36 6.27
CA GLU A 49 5.01 0.24 7.00
C GLU A 49 3.88 -0.76 7.21
N THR A 50 3.57 -1.55 6.19
CA THR A 50 2.56 -2.61 6.28
C THR A 50 2.96 -3.65 7.32
N LEU A 51 4.23 -4.08 7.31
CA LEU A 51 4.74 -5.05 8.29
C LEU A 51 4.67 -4.50 9.72
N ARG A 52 5.00 -3.23 9.91
CA ARG A 52 4.87 -2.57 11.22
C ARG A 52 3.42 -2.53 11.69
N PHE A 53 2.49 -2.25 10.79
CA PHE A 53 1.06 -2.26 11.09
C PHE A 53 0.62 -3.65 11.55
N ILE A 54 1.01 -4.70 10.82
CA ILE A 54 0.67 -6.08 11.15
C ILE A 54 1.20 -6.41 12.55
N GLN A 55 2.45 -6.06 12.83
CA GLN A 55 3.07 -6.34 14.12
C GLN A 55 2.31 -5.68 15.26
N ARG A 56 1.96 -4.40 15.12
CA ARG A 56 1.21 -3.66 16.13
C ARG A 56 -0.19 -4.24 16.34
N ALA A 57 -0.86 -4.57 15.27
CA ALA A 57 -2.20 -5.16 15.34
C ALA A 57 -2.16 -6.53 16.04
N ARG A 58 -1.15 -7.34 15.74
CA ARG A 58 -0.95 -8.63 16.42
C ARG A 58 -0.72 -8.43 17.92
N ALA A 59 0.09 -7.45 18.28
CA ALA A 59 0.37 -7.15 19.69
C ALA A 59 -0.90 -6.72 20.43
N LEU A 60 -1.85 -6.10 19.73
CA LEU A 60 -3.14 -5.71 20.30
C LEU A 60 -4.17 -6.85 20.35
N GLY A 61 -3.82 -8.02 19.85
CA GLY A 61 -4.67 -9.19 19.90
C GLY A 61 -5.51 -9.46 18.66
N PHE A 62 -5.31 -8.70 17.59
CA PHE A 62 -6.03 -8.98 16.34
C PHE A 62 -5.53 -10.27 15.71
N SER A 63 -6.45 -11.07 15.17
CA SER A 63 -6.09 -12.29 14.45
C SER A 63 -5.50 -11.92 13.08
N LEU A 64 -4.75 -12.85 12.49
CA LEU A 64 -4.24 -12.65 11.13
C LEU A 64 -5.35 -12.47 10.11
N LYS A 65 -6.48 -13.18 10.30
CA LYS A 65 -7.66 -13.04 9.45
C LYS A 65 -8.22 -11.62 9.52
N ASP A 66 -8.35 -11.07 10.72
CA ASP A 66 -8.85 -9.72 10.93
C ASP A 66 -7.90 -8.69 10.29
N ILE A 67 -6.60 -8.89 10.45
CA ILE A 67 -5.58 -8.02 9.88
C ILE A 67 -5.64 -8.08 8.35
N ALA A 68 -5.77 -9.27 7.77
CA ALA A 68 -5.90 -9.43 6.33
C ALA A 68 -7.13 -8.70 5.80
N ASN A 69 -8.26 -8.78 6.50
CA ASN A 69 -9.48 -8.08 6.14
C ASN A 69 -9.30 -6.56 6.21
N LEU A 70 -8.66 -6.06 7.26
CA LEU A 70 -8.37 -4.63 7.41
C LEU A 70 -7.46 -4.12 6.30
N LEU A 71 -6.44 -4.88 5.94
CA LEU A 71 -5.53 -4.50 4.86
C LEU A 71 -6.24 -4.48 3.49
N ALA A 72 -7.12 -5.45 3.26
CA ALA A 72 -7.91 -5.49 2.03
C ALA A 72 -8.83 -4.26 1.93
N LEU A 73 -9.52 -3.91 3.01
CA LEU A 73 -10.37 -2.72 3.07
C LEU A 73 -9.57 -1.44 2.85
N TYR A 74 -8.39 -1.35 3.44
CA TYR A 74 -7.51 -0.19 3.28
C TYR A 74 -7.08 -0.02 1.82
N ARG A 75 -6.73 -1.10 1.15
CA ARG A 75 -6.33 -1.08 -0.26
C ARG A 75 -7.49 -0.65 -1.15
N ASP A 76 -8.67 -1.18 -0.91
CA ASP A 76 -9.89 -0.83 -1.67
C ASP A 76 -10.26 0.62 -1.47
N LYS A 77 -10.23 1.10 -0.22
CA LYS A 77 -10.50 2.51 0.09
C LYS A 77 -9.51 3.45 -0.59
N ARG A 78 -8.25 3.09 -0.61
CA ARG A 78 -7.21 3.88 -1.27
C ARG A 78 -7.43 3.92 -2.78
N ARG A 79 -7.82 2.80 -3.38
CA ARG A 79 -8.16 2.73 -4.81
C ARG A 79 -9.37 3.58 -5.12
N ALA A 80 -10.44 3.44 -4.35
CA ALA A 80 -11.66 4.23 -4.49
C ALA A 80 -11.38 5.73 -4.36
N SER A 81 -10.56 6.12 -3.40
CA SER A 81 -10.16 7.51 -3.21
C SER A 81 -9.43 8.08 -4.41
N ARG A 82 -8.53 7.30 -5.03
CA ARG A 82 -7.82 7.73 -6.24
C ARG A 82 -8.79 7.92 -7.41
N GLU A 83 -9.73 7.01 -7.58
CA GLU A 83 -10.73 7.09 -8.65
C GLU A 83 -11.66 8.29 -8.45
N VAL A 84 -12.11 8.51 -7.22
CA VAL A 84 -12.94 9.66 -6.87
C VAL A 84 -12.16 10.96 -7.12
N LYS A 85 -10.90 11.02 -6.74
CA LYS A 85 -10.06 12.18 -6.97
C LYS A 85 -9.92 12.48 -8.47
N LYS A 86 -9.72 11.46 -9.29
CA LYS A 86 -9.64 11.59 -10.75
C LYS A 86 -10.94 12.17 -11.32
N LEU A 87 -12.08 11.64 -10.89
CA LEU A 87 -13.38 12.12 -11.33
C LEU A 87 -13.62 13.56 -10.88
N ALA A 88 -13.30 13.87 -9.63
CA ALA A 88 -13.46 15.23 -9.10
C ALA A 88 -12.62 16.24 -9.88
N MET A 89 -11.37 15.91 -10.18
CA MET A 89 -10.50 16.78 -10.97
C MET A 89 -11.03 16.96 -12.39
N SER A 90 -11.58 15.91 -12.99
CA SER A 90 -12.21 15.97 -14.29
C SER A 90 -13.41 16.91 -14.28
N HIS A 91 -14.27 16.83 -13.26
CA HIS A 91 -15.41 17.72 -13.08
C HIS A 91 -15.00 19.16 -12.86
N VAL A 92 -13.98 19.41 -12.05
CA VAL A 92 -13.47 20.76 -11.81
C VAL A 92 -12.99 21.39 -13.13
N ALA A 93 -12.25 20.63 -13.93
CA ALA A 93 -11.78 21.12 -15.22
C ALA A 93 -12.96 21.46 -16.16
N ALA A 94 -14.02 20.65 -16.18
CA ALA A 94 -15.21 20.90 -16.97
C ALA A 94 -15.97 22.15 -16.50
N LEU A 95 -16.07 22.33 -15.17
CA LEU A 95 -16.72 23.51 -14.58
C LEU A 95 -15.92 24.79 -14.86
N ASP A 96 -14.60 24.72 -14.75
CA ASP A 96 -13.73 25.86 -15.06
C ASP A 96 -13.89 26.32 -16.51
N ARG A 97 -14.01 25.38 -17.44
CA ARG A 97 -14.27 25.69 -18.86
C ARG A 97 -15.62 26.37 -19.04
N LYS A 98 -16.67 25.87 -18.39
CA LYS A 98 -18.01 26.45 -18.43
C LYS A 98 -18.01 27.87 -17.89
N ILE A 99 -17.35 28.11 -16.78
CA ILE A 99 -17.24 29.45 -16.16
C ILE A 99 -16.52 30.39 -17.11
N ALA A 100 -15.42 29.97 -17.73
CA ALA A 100 -14.69 30.75 -18.70
C ALA A 100 -15.56 31.14 -19.90
N GLU A 101 -16.32 30.18 -20.45
CA GLU A 101 -17.24 30.43 -21.56
C GLU A 101 -18.33 31.44 -21.19
N MET A 102 -18.86 31.36 -19.96
CA MET A 102 -19.88 32.29 -19.48
C MET A 102 -19.32 33.69 -19.22
N THR A 103 -18.07 33.76 -18.80
CA THR A 103 -17.40 35.04 -18.50
C THR A 103 -17.01 35.82 -19.76
N GLU A 104 -16.75 35.14 -20.86
CA GLU A 104 -16.35 35.74 -22.14
C GLU A 104 -17.51 36.39 -22.92
N ARG A 105 -18.72 36.27 -22.47
CA ARG A 105 -19.88 36.87 -23.12
C ARG A 105 -20.10 38.33 -22.83
#